data_b61618e45acd4691decf55c9e41de600
#
_entry.id   b61618e45acd4691decf55c9e41de600
#
_cell.length_a   1.000
_cell.length_b   1.000
_cell.length_c   1.000
_cell.angle_alpha   90.00
_cell.angle_beta   90.00
_cell.angle_gamma   90.00
#
_symmetry.space_group_name_H-M   'P 1'
#
loop_
_entity.id
_entity.type
_entity.pdbx_description
1 polymer ?
#
loop_
_entity_poly.entity_id
_entity_poly.type
_entity_poly.pdbx_seq_one_letter_code
_entity_poly.pdbx_strand_id
1 'polypeptide(L)'
;SAVIAQGEALPIAYLNVDSLLTNYTFAQDASERLMQKQEDARLKLNTKARSLQNEMADFQRKLDNNAFLSRERAEKEQQRLIKKQQDLQDLEAKLTEDIMLENQTLNKQLADTLTLFLQTYNADGRYQIILSNTAKDNVLMAADQYDITDEVVAGLNKRYKK
;
A
#
# COMPACT_ATOMS: atom_id res chain seq x y z
N SER A 1 5.52 -10.49 56.93
CA SER A 1 6.06 -10.95 55.65
C SER A 1 4.88 -11.40 54.79
N ALA A 2 4.50 -10.59 53.79
CA ALA A 2 3.51 -10.98 52.80
C ALA A 2 4.15 -12.03 51.90
N VAL A 3 3.68 -13.25 51.96
CA VAL A 3 3.96 -14.26 50.95
C VAL A 3 3.19 -13.83 49.70
N ILE A 4 3.89 -13.24 48.76
CA ILE A 4 3.35 -13.06 47.41
C ILE A 4 3.27 -14.48 46.84
N ALA A 5 2.05 -15.02 46.71
CA ALA A 5 1.81 -16.20 45.95
C ALA A 5 2.35 -15.91 44.53
N GLN A 6 3.44 -16.59 44.15
CA GLN A 6 3.90 -16.61 42.77
C GLN A 6 2.82 -17.36 41.99
N GLY A 7 1.83 -16.61 41.45
CA GLY A 7 0.96 -17.12 40.42
C GLY A 7 1.81 -17.58 39.24
N GLU A 8 1.46 -18.71 38.63
CA GLU A 8 2.10 -19.13 37.37
C GLU A 8 2.13 -17.96 36.40
N ALA A 9 3.32 -17.66 35.87
CA ALA A 9 3.47 -16.61 34.87
C ALA A 9 2.56 -16.95 33.67
N LEU A 10 1.73 -15.99 33.25
CA LEU A 10 0.89 -16.18 32.07
C LEU A 10 1.76 -16.42 30.85
N PRO A 11 1.50 -17.46 30.05
CA PRO A 11 2.23 -17.69 28.82
C PRO A 11 1.98 -16.55 27.83
N ILE A 12 3.01 -15.77 27.60
CA ILE A 12 2.99 -14.60 26.71
C ILE A 12 3.98 -14.85 25.58
N ALA A 13 3.61 -14.42 24.38
CA ALA A 13 4.51 -14.36 23.24
C ALA A 13 4.43 -13.00 22.57
N TYR A 14 5.39 -12.67 21.74
CA TYR A 14 5.32 -11.49 20.91
C TYR A 14 5.73 -11.75 19.47
N LEU A 15 5.24 -10.89 18.58
CA LEU A 15 5.57 -10.83 17.17
C LEU A 15 6.22 -9.50 16.86
N ASN A 16 7.36 -9.53 16.19
CA ASN A 16 7.87 -8.35 15.51
C ASN A 16 7.17 -8.21 14.16
N VAL A 17 6.14 -7.35 14.12
CA VAL A 17 5.29 -7.20 12.93
C VAL A 17 6.07 -6.62 11.75
N ASP A 18 7.03 -5.71 11.97
CA ASP A 18 7.86 -5.17 10.91
C ASP A 18 8.71 -6.27 10.26
N SER A 19 9.34 -7.12 11.07
CA SER A 19 10.10 -8.28 10.60
C SER A 19 9.19 -9.30 9.89
N LEU A 20 7.99 -9.54 10.42
CA LEU A 20 7.00 -10.41 9.81
C LEU A 20 6.63 -9.93 8.41
N LEU A 21 6.26 -8.67 8.26
CA LEU A 21 5.88 -8.10 6.97
C LEU A 21 7.02 -8.13 5.95
N THR A 22 8.27 -7.94 6.41
CA THR A 22 9.46 -8.03 5.56
C THR A 22 9.70 -9.44 5.03
N ASN A 23 9.39 -10.47 5.82
CA ASN A 23 9.70 -11.87 5.50
C ASN A 23 8.47 -12.70 5.05
N TYR A 24 7.29 -12.12 5.09
CA TYR A 24 6.06 -12.77 4.64
C TYR A 24 5.90 -12.60 3.12
N THR A 25 5.94 -13.70 2.38
CA THR A 25 5.93 -13.69 0.90
C THR A 25 4.70 -12.99 0.33
N PHE A 26 3.52 -13.19 0.92
CA PHE A 26 2.32 -12.46 0.48
C PHE A 26 2.46 -10.94 0.64
N ALA A 27 3.04 -10.49 1.75
CA ALA A 27 3.27 -9.05 1.97
C ALA A 27 4.28 -8.47 0.98
N GLN A 28 5.35 -9.23 0.67
CA GLN A 28 6.33 -8.85 -0.35
C GLN A 28 5.69 -8.75 -1.74
N ASP A 29 4.93 -9.76 -2.16
CA ASP A 29 4.23 -9.78 -3.45
C ASP A 29 3.20 -8.66 -3.56
N ALA A 30 2.47 -8.37 -2.48
CA ALA A 30 1.50 -7.29 -2.42
C ALA A 30 2.17 -5.91 -2.54
N SER A 31 3.29 -5.71 -1.84
CA SER A 31 4.08 -4.49 -1.92
C SER A 31 4.64 -4.27 -3.33
N GLU A 32 5.17 -5.31 -3.95
CA GLU A 32 5.69 -5.25 -5.32
C GLU A 32 4.59 -4.88 -6.32
N ARG A 33 3.41 -5.50 -6.23
CA ARG A 33 2.27 -5.15 -7.09
C ARG A 33 1.82 -3.71 -6.91
N LEU A 34 1.80 -3.21 -5.67
CA LEU A 34 1.42 -1.82 -5.39
C LEU A 34 2.45 -0.84 -5.97
N MET A 35 3.74 -1.13 -5.81
CA MET A 35 4.83 -0.35 -6.42
C MET A 35 4.73 -0.33 -7.95
N GLN A 36 4.44 -1.47 -8.57
CA GLN A 36 4.25 -1.56 -10.03
C GLN A 36 3.06 -0.72 -10.48
N LYS A 37 1.96 -0.76 -9.75
CA LYS A 37 0.77 0.04 -10.06
C LYS A 37 1.05 1.55 -9.94
N GLN A 38 1.82 1.96 -8.93
CA GLN A 38 2.26 3.35 -8.77
C GLN A 38 3.13 3.79 -9.95
N GLU A 39 4.07 2.95 -10.38
CA GLU A 39 4.95 3.25 -11.50
C GLU A 39 4.17 3.33 -12.83
N ASP A 40 3.25 2.41 -13.07
CA ASP A 40 2.38 2.43 -14.26
C ASP A 40 1.52 3.69 -14.30
N ALA A 41 0.97 4.09 -13.16
CA ALA A 41 0.21 5.35 -13.03
C ALA A 41 1.09 6.57 -13.34
N ARG A 42 2.30 6.62 -12.79
CA ARG A 42 3.26 7.70 -13.03
C ARG A 42 3.61 7.80 -14.52
N LEU A 43 3.93 6.70 -15.16
CA LEU A 43 4.26 6.66 -16.59
C LEU A 43 3.07 7.11 -17.46
N LYS A 44 1.87 6.64 -17.14
CA LYS A 44 0.65 7.00 -17.85
C LYS A 44 0.37 8.51 -17.75
N LEU A 45 0.47 9.08 -16.56
CA LEU A 45 0.29 10.52 -16.34
C LEU A 45 1.35 11.34 -17.04
N ASN A 46 2.62 10.96 -16.96
CA ASN A 46 3.72 11.65 -17.61
C ASN A 46 3.56 11.64 -19.15
N THR A 47 3.16 10.52 -19.73
CA THR A 47 2.93 10.40 -21.17
C THR A 47 1.80 11.32 -21.63
N LYS A 48 0.69 11.30 -20.89
CA LYS A 48 -0.47 12.18 -21.23
C LYS A 48 -0.15 13.65 -21.01
N ALA A 49 0.57 14.00 -19.94
CA ALA A 49 0.98 15.37 -19.68
C ALA A 49 1.91 15.92 -20.77
N ARG A 50 2.89 15.11 -21.21
CA ARG A 50 3.79 15.48 -22.30
C ARG A 50 3.06 15.65 -23.62
N SER A 51 2.13 14.75 -23.94
CA SER A 51 1.30 14.84 -25.14
C SER A 51 0.46 16.14 -25.12
N LEU A 52 -0.14 16.46 -23.99
CA LEU A 52 -0.92 17.70 -23.83
C LEU A 52 -0.04 18.95 -23.98
N GLN A 53 1.15 18.96 -23.38
CA GLN A 53 2.11 20.07 -23.54
C GLN A 53 2.48 20.29 -25.00
N ASN A 54 2.72 19.21 -25.77
CA ASN A 54 3.03 19.29 -27.18
C ASN A 54 1.84 19.86 -28.00
N GLU A 55 0.62 19.41 -27.70
CA GLU A 55 -0.58 19.94 -28.36
C GLU A 55 -0.82 21.40 -28.03
N MET A 56 -0.57 21.81 -26.80
CA MET A 56 -0.69 23.22 -26.37
C MET A 56 0.36 24.10 -27.08
N ALA A 57 1.59 23.62 -27.21
CA ALA A 57 2.64 24.30 -27.94
C ALA A 57 2.31 24.43 -29.45
N ASP A 58 1.76 23.38 -30.05
CA ASP A 58 1.27 23.44 -31.44
C ASP A 58 0.12 24.40 -31.63
N PHE A 59 -0.82 24.42 -30.70
CA PHE A 59 -1.93 25.40 -30.72
C PHE A 59 -1.41 26.85 -30.66
N GLN A 60 -0.48 27.12 -29.75
CA GLN A 60 0.10 28.48 -29.63
C GLN A 60 0.84 28.89 -30.91
N ARG A 61 1.60 27.98 -31.52
CA ARG A 61 2.28 28.19 -32.79
C ARG A 61 1.31 28.54 -33.92
N LYS A 62 0.21 27.79 -34.01
CA LYS A 62 -0.84 28.05 -35.01
C LYS A 62 -1.53 29.40 -34.80
N LEU A 63 -1.74 29.81 -33.56
CA LEU A 63 -2.26 31.17 -33.26
C LEU A 63 -1.28 32.24 -33.69
N ASP A 64 0.00 32.12 -33.36
CA ASP A 64 1.05 33.09 -33.68
C ASP A 64 1.26 33.25 -35.19
N ASN A 65 1.06 32.16 -35.93
CA ASN A 65 1.22 32.13 -37.40
C ASN A 65 -0.08 32.35 -38.19
N ASN A 66 -1.19 32.71 -37.52
CA ASN A 66 -2.51 32.83 -38.15
C ASN A 66 -2.91 31.60 -38.98
N ALA A 67 -2.56 30.41 -38.51
CA ALA A 67 -2.71 29.13 -39.25
C ALA A 67 -4.10 28.48 -39.12
N PHE A 68 -4.99 29.03 -38.30
CA PHE A 68 -6.37 28.55 -38.22
C PHE A 68 -7.21 29.09 -39.37
N LEU A 69 -8.03 28.21 -39.98
CA LEU A 69 -8.93 28.58 -41.09
C LEU A 69 -10.05 29.51 -40.69
N SER A 70 -10.43 29.53 -39.41
CA SER A 70 -11.43 30.41 -38.85
C SER A 70 -11.24 30.58 -37.35
N ARG A 71 -11.80 31.68 -36.80
CA ARG A 71 -11.86 31.88 -35.35
C ARG A 71 -12.60 30.78 -34.62
N GLU A 72 -13.68 30.28 -35.22
CA GLU A 72 -14.48 29.21 -34.67
C GLU A 72 -13.63 27.92 -34.48
N ARG A 73 -12.78 27.60 -35.45
CA ARG A 73 -11.88 26.41 -35.35
C ARG A 73 -10.83 26.61 -34.25
N ALA A 74 -10.29 27.79 -34.10
CA ALA A 74 -9.37 28.11 -33.02
C ALA A 74 -10.03 27.96 -31.63
N GLU A 75 -11.25 28.45 -31.48
CA GLU A 75 -12.02 28.32 -30.24
C GLU A 75 -12.36 26.88 -29.90
N LYS A 76 -12.74 26.06 -30.87
CA LYS A 76 -13.00 24.62 -30.69
C LYS A 76 -11.74 23.89 -30.24
N GLU A 77 -10.59 24.18 -30.84
CA GLU A 77 -9.32 23.60 -30.47
C GLU A 77 -8.92 24.00 -29.05
N GLN A 78 -9.10 25.25 -28.68
CA GLN A 78 -8.86 25.70 -27.31
C GLN A 78 -9.72 24.97 -26.30
N GLN A 79 -11.01 24.81 -26.58
CA GLN A 79 -11.93 24.07 -25.71
C GLN A 79 -11.55 22.59 -25.58
N ARG A 80 -11.11 21.97 -26.68
CA ARG A 80 -10.61 20.59 -26.69
C ARG A 80 -9.41 20.42 -25.76
N LEU A 81 -8.47 21.36 -25.81
CA LEU A 81 -7.28 21.33 -24.95
C LEU A 81 -7.61 21.59 -23.47
N ILE A 82 -8.54 22.49 -23.19
CA ILE A 82 -9.04 22.74 -21.83
C ILE A 82 -9.68 21.45 -21.28
N LYS A 83 -10.51 20.78 -22.09
CA LYS A 83 -11.11 19.49 -21.69
C LYS A 83 -10.04 18.42 -21.42
N LYS A 84 -9.02 18.32 -22.27
CA LYS A 84 -7.90 17.39 -22.05
C LYS A 84 -7.16 17.67 -20.75
N GLN A 85 -6.96 18.92 -20.40
CA GLN A 85 -6.34 19.32 -19.15
C GLN A 85 -7.19 18.88 -17.96
N GLN A 86 -8.49 19.08 -18.03
CA GLN A 86 -9.44 18.63 -17.00
C GLN A 86 -9.45 17.10 -16.89
N ASP A 87 -9.50 16.41 -18.02
CA ASP A 87 -9.47 14.93 -18.05
C ASP A 87 -8.17 14.39 -17.45
N LEU A 88 -7.03 15.06 -17.63
CA LEU A 88 -5.75 14.69 -17.03
C LEU A 88 -5.79 14.85 -15.50
N GLN A 89 -6.35 15.96 -15.00
CA GLN A 89 -6.52 16.17 -13.56
C GLN A 89 -7.44 15.12 -12.94
N ASP A 90 -8.55 14.81 -13.62
CA ASP A 90 -9.50 13.80 -13.17
C ASP A 90 -8.86 12.41 -13.14
N LEU A 91 -8.04 12.09 -14.13
CA LEU A 91 -7.27 10.84 -14.17
C LEU A 91 -6.26 10.74 -13.03
N GLU A 92 -5.54 11.81 -12.75
CA GLU A 92 -4.58 11.87 -11.62
C GLU A 92 -5.29 11.61 -10.29
N ALA A 93 -6.41 12.30 -10.05
CA ALA A 93 -7.21 12.11 -8.85
C ALA A 93 -7.71 10.67 -8.72
N LYS A 94 -8.22 10.10 -9.81
CA LYS A 94 -8.71 8.71 -9.85
C LYS A 94 -7.60 7.70 -9.57
N LEU A 95 -6.45 7.83 -10.20
CA LEU A 95 -5.32 6.91 -10.01
C LEU A 95 -4.77 6.99 -8.57
N THR A 96 -4.71 8.18 -7.99
CA THR A 96 -4.32 8.39 -6.59
C THR A 96 -5.29 7.70 -5.64
N GLU A 97 -6.59 7.87 -5.87
CA GLU A 97 -7.64 7.21 -5.07
C GLU A 97 -7.56 5.68 -5.19
N ASP A 98 -7.44 5.16 -6.41
CA ASP A 98 -7.35 3.71 -6.66
C ASP A 98 -6.16 3.08 -5.92
N ILE A 99 -4.99 3.74 -5.93
CA ILE A 99 -3.79 3.29 -5.23
C ILE A 99 -4.00 3.31 -3.72
N MET A 100 -4.60 4.37 -3.19
CA MET A 100 -4.92 4.49 -1.76
C MET A 100 -5.88 3.39 -1.31
N LEU A 101 -6.95 3.13 -2.06
CA LEU A 101 -7.93 2.09 -1.75
C LEU A 101 -7.31 0.69 -1.81
N GLU A 102 -6.44 0.44 -2.79
CA GLU A 102 -5.72 -0.83 -2.87
C GLU A 102 -4.79 -1.04 -1.69
N ASN A 103 -4.06 0.00 -1.28
CA ASN A 103 -3.21 -0.06 -0.09
C ASN A 103 -4.01 -0.38 1.18
N GLN A 104 -5.16 0.28 1.37
CA GLN A 104 -6.07 -0.01 2.49
C GLN A 104 -6.58 -1.47 2.45
N THR A 105 -6.97 -1.95 1.27
CA THR A 105 -7.43 -3.34 1.07
C THR A 105 -6.33 -4.35 1.41
N LEU A 106 -5.11 -4.11 0.96
CA LEU A 106 -3.97 -4.98 1.25
C LEU A 106 -3.63 -5.00 2.74
N ASN A 107 -3.63 -3.84 3.40
CA ASN A 107 -3.38 -3.75 4.84
C ASN A 107 -4.45 -4.52 5.63
N LYS A 108 -5.71 -4.40 5.23
CA LYS A 108 -6.81 -5.17 5.85
C LYS A 108 -6.63 -6.67 5.63
N GLN A 109 -6.30 -7.10 4.42
CA GLN A 109 -6.07 -8.51 4.12
C GLN A 109 -4.91 -9.09 4.94
N LEU A 110 -3.81 -8.35 5.08
CA LEU A 110 -2.66 -8.74 5.89
C LEU A 110 -3.06 -8.90 7.37
N ALA A 111 -3.78 -7.92 7.92
CA ALA A 111 -4.25 -7.97 9.32
C ALA A 111 -5.22 -9.14 9.55
N ASP A 112 -6.19 -9.33 8.67
CA ASP A 112 -7.18 -10.42 8.75
C ASP A 112 -6.49 -11.78 8.64
N THR A 113 -5.56 -11.94 7.71
CA THR A 113 -4.80 -13.17 7.50
C THR A 113 -3.95 -13.52 8.71
N LEU A 114 -3.27 -12.54 9.30
CA LEU A 114 -2.49 -12.73 10.52
C LEU A 114 -3.38 -13.15 11.68
N THR A 115 -4.49 -12.48 11.89
CA THR A 115 -5.44 -12.80 12.97
C THR A 115 -5.99 -14.24 12.83
N LEU A 116 -6.42 -14.62 11.63
CA LEU A 116 -6.91 -15.97 11.36
C LEU A 116 -5.82 -17.03 11.56
N PHE A 117 -4.60 -16.74 11.12
CA PHE A 117 -3.48 -17.63 11.33
C PHE A 117 -3.20 -17.84 12.82
N LEU A 118 -3.14 -16.76 13.61
CA LEU A 118 -2.87 -16.81 15.03
C LEU A 118 -3.94 -17.58 15.80
N GLN A 119 -5.21 -17.47 15.42
CA GLN A 119 -6.30 -18.26 16.00
C GLN A 119 -6.07 -19.77 15.83
N THR A 120 -5.65 -20.20 14.64
CA THR A 120 -5.33 -21.61 14.39
C THR A 120 -4.02 -22.03 15.05
N TYR A 121 -3.00 -21.19 14.97
CA TYR A 121 -1.68 -21.42 15.57
C TYR A 121 -1.77 -21.60 17.09
N ASN A 122 -2.64 -20.84 17.73
CA ASN A 122 -2.87 -20.87 19.17
C ASN A 122 -4.12 -21.67 19.57
N ALA A 123 -4.58 -22.59 18.72
CA ALA A 123 -5.79 -23.39 19.00
C ALA A 123 -5.65 -24.30 20.24
N ASP A 124 -4.44 -24.70 20.59
CA ASP A 124 -4.12 -25.45 21.81
C ASP A 124 -4.09 -24.56 23.08
N GLY A 125 -4.23 -23.25 22.94
CA GLY A 125 -4.28 -22.31 24.07
C GLY A 125 -2.94 -22.12 24.80
N ARG A 126 -1.82 -22.47 24.16
CA ARG A 126 -0.48 -22.36 24.79
C ARG A 126 -0.09 -20.94 25.16
N TYR A 127 -0.58 -19.95 24.44
CA TYR A 127 -0.40 -18.55 24.77
C TYR A 127 -1.71 -17.91 25.21
N GLN A 128 -1.65 -17.16 26.30
CA GLN A 128 -2.79 -16.38 26.78
C GLN A 128 -2.82 -14.99 26.12
N ILE A 129 -1.66 -14.46 25.79
CA ILE A 129 -1.50 -13.15 25.16
C ILE A 129 -0.41 -13.25 24.11
N ILE A 130 -0.69 -12.73 22.91
CA ILE A 130 0.30 -12.52 21.85
C ILE A 130 0.31 -11.02 21.56
N LEU A 131 1.44 -10.39 21.79
CA LEU A 131 1.64 -8.95 21.65
C LEU A 131 2.39 -8.64 20.35
N SER A 132 2.16 -7.46 19.80
CA SER A 132 3.05 -6.93 18.77
C SER A 132 4.26 -6.22 19.40
N ASN A 133 5.42 -6.34 18.77
CA ASN A 133 6.64 -5.65 19.15
C ASN A 133 7.26 -5.02 17.91
N THR A 134 7.01 -3.75 17.72
CA THR A 134 7.62 -2.93 16.66
C THR A 134 8.31 -1.73 17.28
N ALA A 135 9.16 -1.05 16.56
CA ALA A 135 9.90 0.12 17.06
C ALA A 135 9.00 1.27 17.57
N LYS A 136 7.69 1.20 17.33
CA LYS A 136 6.72 2.24 17.70
C LYS A 136 5.63 1.75 18.66
N ASP A 137 5.74 0.53 19.16
CA ASP A 137 4.75 -0.10 20.03
C ASP A 137 4.99 0.16 21.51
N ASN A 138 4.02 -0.28 22.32
CA ASN A 138 4.09 -0.21 23.78
C ASN A 138 5.04 -1.27 24.39
N VAL A 139 5.51 -2.25 23.62
CA VAL A 139 6.49 -3.23 24.06
C VAL A 139 7.89 -2.69 23.80
N LEU A 140 8.49 -2.10 24.82
CA LEU A 140 9.83 -1.50 24.71
C LEU A 140 10.96 -2.53 24.78
N MET A 141 10.73 -3.64 25.46
CA MET A 141 11.70 -4.72 25.63
C MET A 141 10.97 -6.05 25.89
N ALA A 142 11.44 -7.11 25.27
CA ALA A 142 11.04 -8.47 25.56
C ALA A 142 12.23 -9.41 25.37
N ALA A 143 12.29 -10.49 26.14
CA ALA A 143 13.33 -11.50 25.98
C ALA A 143 13.10 -12.33 24.72
N ASP A 144 14.17 -12.72 24.04
CA ASP A 144 14.12 -13.46 22.76
C ASP A 144 13.33 -14.76 22.84
N GLN A 145 13.30 -15.40 23.99
CA GLN A 145 12.56 -16.64 24.23
C GLN A 145 11.04 -16.52 24.01
N TYR A 146 10.50 -15.28 24.06
CA TYR A 146 9.08 -15.00 23.83
C TYR A 146 8.78 -14.62 22.38
N ASP A 147 9.81 -14.50 21.54
CA ASP A 147 9.69 -14.15 20.13
C ASP A 147 9.25 -15.36 19.31
N ILE A 148 8.04 -15.29 18.75
CA ILE A 148 7.49 -16.32 17.86
C ILE A 148 7.45 -15.86 16.40
N THR A 149 8.12 -14.78 16.05
CA THR A 149 8.04 -14.17 14.72
C THR A 149 8.43 -15.13 13.60
N ASP A 150 9.59 -15.78 13.71
CA ASP A 150 10.08 -16.69 12.67
C ASP A 150 9.17 -17.89 12.46
N GLU A 151 8.63 -18.45 13.55
CA GLU A 151 7.71 -19.59 13.51
C GLU A 151 6.38 -19.19 12.84
N VAL A 152 5.86 -18.01 13.15
CA VAL A 152 4.63 -17.49 12.54
C VAL A 152 4.86 -17.17 11.06
N VAL A 153 5.97 -16.56 10.70
CA VAL A 153 6.34 -16.29 9.29
C VAL A 153 6.42 -17.60 8.50
N ALA A 154 7.10 -18.61 9.03
CA ALA A 154 7.20 -19.90 8.38
C ALA A 154 5.82 -20.55 8.14
N GLY A 155 4.94 -20.48 9.12
CA GLY A 155 3.57 -20.99 9.01
C GLY A 155 2.72 -20.22 7.99
N LEU A 156 2.81 -18.90 7.98
CA LEU A 156 2.13 -18.05 7.00
C LEU A 156 2.63 -18.33 5.57
N ASN A 157 3.95 -18.40 5.37
CA ASN A 157 4.54 -18.69 4.07
C ASN A 157 4.17 -20.08 3.56
N LYS A 158 4.06 -21.06 4.45
CA LYS A 158 3.60 -22.40 4.08
C LYS A 158 2.16 -22.42 3.58
N ARG A 159 1.30 -21.56 4.11
CA ARG A 159 -0.10 -21.41 3.65
C ARG A 159 -0.22 -20.61 2.36
N TYR A 160 0.67 -19.65 2.17
CA TYR A 160 0.70 -18.84 0.96
C TYR A 160 1.39 -19.60 -0.16
N LYS A 161 0.57 -20.18 -1.05
CA LYS A 161 1.05 -20.81 -2.28
C LYS A 161 0.77 -19.89 -3.45
N LYS A 162 1.81 -19.59 -4.22
CA LYS A 162 1.67 -18.93 -5.52
C LYS A 162 0.94 -19.82 -6.51
#